data_98fcaa879af27df4a5bc71462d92dadf
#
_entry.id   98fcaa879af27df4a5bc71462d92dadf
#
_cell.length_a   1.000
_cell.length_b   1.000
_cell.length_c   1.000
_cell.angle_alpha   90.00
_cell.angle_beta   90.00
_cell.angle_gamma   90.00
#
_symmetry.space_group_name_H-M   'P 1'
#
loop_
_entity.id
_entity.type
_entity.pdbx_description
1 polymer ?
#
loop_
_entity_poly.entity_id
_entity_poly.type
_entity_poly.pdbx_seq_one_letter_code
_entity_poly.pdbx_strand_id
1 'polypeptide(L)'
;MYTISQLANEFQISTRTVRYYEELGLLEPSRSDGNQRVFSKREYARLKLITRGKRYGFQLDEIKEMVTLFDKDRTGTKQLQKTIEYGTKKVAEVEERIRELTELKDEMNELLTDFQKRLGGETHDDVT
;
A
#
# COMPACT_ATOMS: atom_id res chain seq x y z
N MET A 1 -10.95 23.60 -2.72
CA MET A 1 -10.37 23.59 -1.38
C MET A 1 -11.09 22.58 -0.50
N TYR A 2 -10.38 21.94 0.37
CA TYR A 2 -10.93 20.86 1.18
C TYR A 2 -10.61 21.08 2.63
N THR A 3 -11.55 20.73 3.51
CA THR A 3 -11.27 20.67 4.95
C THR A 3 -10.65 19.31 5.25
N ILE A 4 -10.06 19.18 6.44
CA ILE A 4 -9.48 17.90 6.84
C ILE A 4 -10.56 16.81 6.90
N SER A 5 -11.76 17.15 7.35
CA SER A 5 -12.88 16.21 7.42
C SER A 5 -13.31 15.72 6.04
N GLN A 6 -13.34 16.65 5.07
CA GLN A 6 -13.70 16.29 3.70
C GLN A 6 -12.70 15.32 3.10
N LEU A 7 -11.39 15.58 3.28
CA LEU A 7 -10.35 14.69 2.78
C LEU A 7 -10.39 13.34 3.46
N ALA A 8 -10.50 13.34 4.78
CA ALA A 8 -10.54 12.08 5.52
C ALA A 8 -11.71 11.21 5.06
N ASN A 9 -12.88 11.83 4.90
CA ASN A 9 -14.06 11.13 4.47
C ASN A 9 -13.91 10.59 3.04
N GLU A 10 -13.40 11.40 2.12
CA GLU A 10 -13.27 10.98 0.74
C GLU A 10 -12.28 9.83 0.57
N PHE A 11 -11.18 9.85 1.29
CA PHE A 11 -10.17 8.79 1.20
C PHE A 11 -10.38 7.66 2.22
N GLN A 12 -11.46 7.74 3.00
CA GLN A 12 -11.80 6.72 3.99
C GLN A 12 -10.67 6.48 4.98
N ILE A 13 -10.08 7.55 5.46
CA ILE A 13 -9.05 7.52 6.49
C ILE A 13 -9.47 8.47 7.61
N SER A 14 -8.82 8.37 8.76
CA SER A 14 -9.13 9.25 9.88
C SER A 14 -8.49 10.62 9.71
N THR A 15 -9.06 11.63 10.38
CA THR A 15 -8.42 12.95 10.40
C THR A 15 -7.07 12.88 11.09
N ARG A 16 -6.91 11.96 12.04
CA ARG A 16 -5.63 11.71 12.69
C ARG A 16 -4.57 11.28 11.67
N THR A 17 -4.94 10.40 10.74
CA THR A 17 -4.03 9.95 9.70
C THR A 17 -3.62 11.10 8.79
N VAL A 18 -4.56 11.97 8.42
CA VAL A 18 -4.25 13.15 7.61
C VAL A 18 -3.27 14.06 8.35
N ARG A 19 -3.48 14.29 9.64
CA ARG A 19 -2.56 15.10 10.46
C ARG A 19 -1.19 14.46 10.57
N TYR A 20 -1.14 13.13 10.64
CA TYR A 20 0.13 12.41 10.69
C TYR A 20 0.93 12.63 9.41
N TYR A 21 0.26 12.59 8.26
CA TYR A 21 0.94 12.86 6.99
C TYR A 21 1.44 14.31 6.90
N GLU A 22 0.72 15.23 7.50
CA GLU A 22 1.19 16.61 7.60
C GLU A 22 2.46 16.67 8.45
N GLU A 23 2.48 15.99 9.60
CA GLU A 23 3.64 15.95 10.46
C GLU A 23 4.88 15.36 9.75
N LEU A 24 4.67 14.40 8.87
CA LEU A 24 5.75 13.80 8.12
C LEU A 24 6.21 14.66 6.94
N GLY A 25 5.57 15.80 6.73
CA GLY A 25 5.93 16.67 5.60
C GLY A 25 5.37 16.20 4.27
N LEU A 26 4.43 15.25 4.28
CA LEU A 26 3.82 14.76 3.05
C LEU A 26 2.69 15.65 2.58
N LEU A 27 2.05 16.37 3.49
CA LEU A 27 0.99 17.34 3.19
C LEU A 27 1.33 18.67 3.82
N GLU A 28 0.98 19.75 3.14
CA GLU A 28 1.28 21.11 3.61
C GLU A 28 0.04 21.96 3.45
N PRO A 29 -0.95 21.85 4.33
CA PRO A 29 -2.16 22.66 4.23
C PRO A 29 -1.86 24.10 4.62
N SER A 30 -2.69 25.03 4.13
CA SER A 30 -2.66 26.38 4.60
C SER A 30 -3.69 26.51 5.73
N ARG A 31 -3.79 27.69 6.34
CA ARG A 31 -4.76 27.94 7.39
C ARG A 31 -5.73 29.02 6.92
N SER A 32 -7.01 28.82 7.23
CA SER A 32 -8.02 29.82 6.94
C SER A 32 -7.96 30.93 7.97
N ASP A 33 -8.77 31.97 7.79
CA ASP A 33 -8.86 33.06 8.76
C ASP A 33 -9.28 32.55 10.13
N GLY A 34 -10.07 31.48 10.17
CA GLY A 34 -10.44 30.84 11.45
C GLY A 34 -9.41 29.84 11.95
N ASN A 35 -8.20 29.86 11.40
CA ASN A 35 -7.10 28.99 11.79
C ASN A 35 -7.40 27.50 11.57
N GLN A 36 -8.26 27.19 10.62
CA GLN A 36 -8.53 25.81 10.26
C GLN A 36 -7.66 25.38 9.09
N ARG A 37 -7.33 24.10 9.02
CA ARG A 37 -6.56 23.56 7.91
C ARG A 37 -7.38 23.61 6.64
N VAL A 38 -6.77 24.08 5.56
CA VAL A 38 -7.38 24.12 4.24
C VAL A 38 -6.43 23.45 3.26
N PHE A 39 -6.93 22.44 2.56
CA PHE A 39 -6.12 21.63 1.66
C PHE A 39 -6.47 21.98 0.22
N SER A 40 -5.44 22.23 -0.60
CA SER A 40 -5.62 22.59 -1.99
C SER A 40 -5.74 21.34 -2.87
N LYS A 41 -5.96 21.56 -4.18
CA LYS A 41 -5.95 20.45 -5.13
C LYS A 41 -4.62 19.74 -5.16
N ARG A 42 -3.53 20.45 -4.89
CA ARG A 42 -2.19 19.88 -4.82
C ARG A 42 -2.13 18.87 -3.67
N GLU A 43 -2.67 19.24 -2.52
CA GLU A 43 -2.71 18.35 -1.37
C GLU A 43 -3.60 17.13 -1.62
N TYR A 44 -4.68 17.33 -2.35
CA TYR A 44 -5.56 16.24 -2.75
C TYR A 44 -4.78 15.23 -3.63
N ALA A 45 -4.04 15.74 -4.62
CA ALA A 45 -3.25 14.88 -5.50
C ALA A 45 -2.17 14.14 -4.73
N ARG A 46 -1.53 14.81 -3.77
CA ARG A 46 -0.53 14.18 -2.91
C ARG A 46 -1.14 13.07 -2.08
N LEU A 47 -2.29 13.33 -1.47
CA LEU A 47 -2.96 12.33 -0.63
C LEU A 47 -3.36 11.12 -1.47
N LYS A 48 -3.77 11.33 -2.71
CA LYS A 48 -4.08 10.24 -3.63
C LYS A 48 -2.86 9.35 -3.88
N LEU A 49 -1.68 9.97 -4.08
CA LEU A 49 -0.43 9.21 -4.23
C LEU A 49 -0.08 8.46 -2.95
N ILE A 50 -0.24 9.11 -1.80
CA ILE A 50 0.09 8.50 -0.51
C ILE A 50 -0.78 7.28 -0.24
N THR A 51 -2.08 7.43 -0.38
CA THR A 51 -3.02 6.34 -0.07
C THR A 51 -2.84 5.17 -1.04
N ARG A 52 -2.58 5.48 -2.31
CA ARG A 52 -2.31 4.44 -3.31
C ARG A 52 -1.01 3.71 -3.00
N GLY A 53 0.03 4.45 -2.66
CA GLY A 53 1.32 3.86 -2.31
C GLY A 53 1.23 2.96 -1.09
N LYS A 54 0.51 3.40 -0.06
CA LYS A 54 0.28 2.59 1.13
C LYS A 54 -0.47 1.31 0.80
N ARG A 55 -1.47 1.41 -0.05
CA ARG A 55 -2.25 0.24 -0.46
C ARG A 55 -1.38 -0.81 -1.15
N TYR A 56 -0.41 -0.37 -1.95
CA TYR A 56 0.47 -1.29 -2.66
C TYR A 56 1.69 -1.71 -1.86
N GLY A 57 1.79 -1.29 -0.61
CA GLY A 57 2.85 -1.75 0.27
C GLY A 57 4.16 -1.01 0.18
N PHE A 58 4.16 0.19 -0.41
CA PHE A 58 5.37 1.00 -0.42
C PHE A 58 5.66 1.55 0.96
N GLN A 59 6.93 1.75 1.26
CA GLN A 59 7.33 2.36 2.52
C GLN A 59 7.09 3.87 2.45
N LEU A 60 6.88 4.49 3.61
CA LEU A 60 6.60 5.93 3.65
C LEU A 60 7.73 6.78 3.07
N ASP A 61 8.98 6.37 3.25
CA ASP A 61 10.11 7.09 2.68
C ASP A 61 10.11 7.03 1.15
N GLU A 62 9.71 5.90 0.58
CA GLU A 62 9.54 5.76 -0.87
C GLU A 62 8.43 6.67 -1.38
N ILE A 63 7.30 6.70 -0.66
CA ILE A 63 6.18 7.55 -1.00
C ILE A 63 6.58 9.01 -0.93
N LYS A 64 7.32 9.38 0.11
CA LYS A 64 7.79 10.75 0.28
C LYS A 64 8.67 11.18 -0.90
N GLU A 65 9.54 10.30 -1.36
CA GLU A 65 10.37 10.59 -2.52
C GLU A 65 9.53 10.82 -3.77
N MET A 66 8.53 9.98 -4.01
CA MET A 66 7.64 10.14 -5.15
C MET A 66 6.85 11.45 -5.09
N VAL A 67 6.35 11.81 -3.90
CA VAL A 67 5.62 13.05 -3.69
C VAL A 67 6.53 14.26 -3.92
N THR A 68 7.76 14.19 -3.43
CA THR A 68 8.74 15.27 -3.61
C THR A 68 9.08 15.47 -5.08
N LEU A 69 9.25 14.40 -5.83
CA LEU A 69 9.54 14.49 -7.26
C LEU A 69 8.36 15.07 -8.04
N PHE A 70 7.15 14.75 -7.63
CA PHE A 70 5.95 15.32 -8.25
C PHE A 70 5.95 16.84 -8.12
N ASP A 71 6.43 17.37 -6.99
CA ASP A 71 6.50 18.82 -6.79
C ASP A 71 7.64 19.49 -7.57
N LYS A 72 8.74 18.79 -7.74
CA LYS A 72 9.92 19.38 -8.39
C LYS A 72 9.83 19.40 -9.90
N ASP A 73 9.12 18.47 -10.49
CA ASP A 73 9.05 18.34 -11.93
C ASP A 73 7.60 18.48 -12.38
N ARG A 74 7.25 19.62 -12.91
CA ARG A 74 5.88 19.91 -13.33
C ARG A 74 5.41 19.02 -14.48
N THR A 75 6.33 18.46 -15.27
CA THR A 75 5.94 17.55 -16.34
C THR A 75 5.53 16.20 -15.79
N GLY A 76 5.92 15.89 -14.56
CA GLY A 76 5.66 14.61 -13.94
C GLY A 76 6.58 13.49 -14.43
N THR A 77 7.50 13.80 -15.33
CA THR A 77 8.36 12.76 -15.92
C THR A 77 9.23 12.07 -14.89
N LYS A 78 9.88 12.83 -14.01
CA LYS A 78 10.75 12.23 -12.99
C LYS A 78 9.94 11.41 -11.98
N GLN A 79 8.77 11.88 -11.62
CA GLN A 79 7.89 11.17 -10.71
C GLN A 79 7.43 9.86 -11.34
N LEU A 80 7.07 9.89 -12.63
CA LEU A 80 6.67 8.68 -13.34
C LEU A 80 7.82 7.69 -13.45
N GLN A 81 9.02 8.17 -13.78
CA GLN A 81 10.19 7.31 -13.87
C GLN A 81 10.47 6.60 -12.56
N LYS A 82 10.39 7.34 -11.44
CA LYS A 82 10.65 6.77 -10.12
C LYS A 82 9.54 5.81 -9.72
N THR A 83 8.30 6.13 -10.05
CA THR A 83 7.16 5.27 -9.79
C THR A 83 7.30 3.95 -10.55
N ILE A 84 7.73 4.00 -11.81
CA ILE A 84 7.95 2.79 -12.60
C ILE A 84 9.07 1.95 -11.98
N GLU A 85 10.15 2.57 -11.56
CA GLU A 85 11.26 1.87 -10.92
C GLU A 85 10.81 1.15 -9.65
N TYR A 86 10.14 1.86 -8.76
CA TYR A 86 9.63 1.26 -7.53
C TYR A 86 8.55 0.21 -7.80
N GLY A 87 7.68 0.50 -8.77
CA GLY A 87 6.60 -0.43 -9.13
C GLY A 87 7.13 -1.74 -9.69
N THR A 88 8.12 -1.66 -10.57
CA THR A 88 8.73 -2.85 -11.14
C THR A 88 9.35 -3.74 -10.05
N LYS A 89 10.03 -3.11 -9.11
CA LYS A 89 10.64 -3.82 -8.00
C LYS A 89 9.57 -4.45 -7.11
N LYS A 90 8.50 -3.71 -6.85
CA LYS A 90 7.41 -4.20 -6.00
C LYS A 90 6.69 -5.39 -6.65
N VAL A 91 6.44 -5.32 -7.95
CA VAL A 91 5.81 -6.42 -8.67
C VAL A 91 6.68 -7.68 -8.59
N ALA A 92 8.01 -7.54 -8.72
CA ALA A 92 8.91 -8.68 -8.60
C ALA A 92 8.84 -9.30 -7.20
N GLU A 93 8.74 -8.47 -6.16
CA GLU A 93 8.59 -8.95 -4.78
C GLU A 93 7.28 -9.72 -4.61
N VAL A 94 6.20 -9.21 -5.19
CA VAL A 94 4.89 -9.85 -5.11
C VAL A 94 4.91 -11.19 -5.86
N GLU A 95 5.54 -11.23 -7.02
CA GLU A 95 5.67 -12.48 -7.78
C GLU A 95 6.43 -13.53 -7.00
N GLU A 96 7.47 -13.14 -6.32
CA GLU A 96 8.24 -14.06 -5.47
C GLU A 96 7.36 -14.58 -4.33
N ARG A 97 6.55 -13.70 -3.72
CA ARG A 97 5.66 -14.08 -2.66
C ARG A 97 4.58 -15.07 -3.13
N ILE A 98 4.07 -14.86 -4.34
CA ILE A 98 3.10 -15.78 -4.94
C ILE A 98 3.73 -17.15 -5.12
N ARG A 99 4.98 -17.20 -5.59
CA ARG A 99 5.69 -18.46 -5.78
C ARG A 99 5.86 -19.20 -4.45
N GLU A 100 6.27 -18.48 -3.40
CA GLU A 100 6.43 -19.07 -2.07
C GLU A 100 5.12 -19.62 -1.53
N LEU A 101 4.03 -18.87 -1.70
CA LEU A 101 2.72 -19.30 -1.23
C LEU A 101 2.19 -20.48 -2.02
N THR A 102 2.47 -20.54 -3.32
CA THR A 102 2.07 -21.66 -4.17
C THR A 102 2.78 -22.94 -3.73
N GLU A 103 4.09 -22.84 -3.46
CA GLU A 103 4.86 -23.98 -2.97
C GLU A 103 4.33 -24.46 -1.63
N LEU A 104 4.00 -23.55 -0.73
CA LEU A 104 3.45 -23.91 0.57
C LEU A 104 2.09 -24.59 0.43
N LYS A 105 1.24 -24.07 -0.44
CA LYS A 105 -0.07 -24.66 -0.70
C LYS A 105 0.07 -26.08 -1.23
N ASP A 106 1.00 -26.28 -2.17
CA ASP A 106 1.22 -27.60 -2.76
C ASP A 106 1.69 -28.61 -1.70
N GLU A 107 2.60 -28.19 -0.82
CA GLU A 107 3.05 -29.00 0.28
C GLU A 107 1.90 -29.39 1.20
N MET A 108 1.07 -28.43 1.55
CA MET A 108 -0.08 -28.68 2.42
C MET A 108 -1.08 -29.64 1.78
N ASN A 109 -1.30 -29.50 0.48
CA ASN A 109 -2.21 -30.38 -0.24
C ASN A 109 -1.69 -31.81 -0.29
N GLU A 110 -0.39 -31.99 -0.43
CA GLU A 110 0.20 -33.31 -0.39
C GLU A 110 -0.03 -33.99 0.96
N LEU A 111 0.17 -33.24 2.04
CA LEU A 111 -0.08 -33.77 3.38
C LEU A 111 -1.55 -34.11 3.59
N LEU A 112 -2.44 -33.25 3.13
CA LEU A 112 -3.87 -33.49 3.25
C LEU A 112 -4.28 -34.74 2.49
N THR A 113 -3.75 -34.93 1.30
CA THR A 113 -4.04 -36.10 0.50
C THR A 113 -3.59 -37.38 1.22
N ASP A 114 -2.41 -37.33 1.79
CA ASP A 114 -1.87 -38.46 2.55
C ASP A 114 -2.74 -38.79 3.78
N PHE A 115 -3.12 -37.77 4.54
CA PHE A 115 -3.95 -37.96 5.70
C PHE A 115 -5.34 -38.48 5.33
N GLN A 116 -5.90 -38.04 4.24
CA GLN A 116 -7.19 -38.49 3.77
C GLN A 116 -7.14 -39.98 3.40
N LYS A 117 -6.04 -40.40 2.77
CA LYS A 117 -5.86 -41.81 2.46
C LYS A 117 -5.78 -42.64 3.72
N ARG A 118 -5.04 -42.19 4.71
CA ARG A 118 -4.94 -42.92 5.98
C ARG A 118 -6.29 -43.02 6.67
N LEU A 119 -7.05 -41.92 6.63
CA LEU A 119 -8.35 -41.93 7.26
C LEU A 119 -9.32 -42.82 6.50
N GLY A 120 -9.12 -43.03 5.23
CA GLY A 120 -10.00 -43.85 4.43
C GLY A 120 -9.93 -45.30 4.77
N GLY A 121 -9.08 -45.70 5.66
CA GLY A 121 -9.16 -46.99 6.19
C GLY A 121 -8.31 -48.01 5.57
N GLU A 122 -7.90 -47.83 4.39
CA GLU A 122 -7.14 -48.87 3.82
C GLU A 122 -5.84 -48.78 4.44
N THR A 123 -5.64 -47.78 5.19
CA THR A 123 -4.35 -47.65 5.68
C THR A 123 -4.35 -48.05 7.06
N HIS A 124 -5.37 -48.59 7.50
CA HIS A 124 -5.37 -48.95 8.81
C HIS A 124 -4.16 -49.67 9.23
N ASP A 125 -3.58 -50.25 8.34
CA ASP A 125 -2.48 -51.01 8.74
C ASP A 125 -1.37 -50.11 9.04
N ASP A 126 -1.26 -49.06 8.53
CA ASP A 126 -0.15 -48.34 8.77
C ASP A 126 -0.45 -47.34 9.65
N VAL A 127 -1.34 -47.44 10.22
CA VAL A 127 -1.62 -46.65 11.14
C VAL A 127 -0.56 -46.30 11.90
N THR A 128 0.21 -46.69 11.94
CA THR A 128 1.26 -46.30 12.72
C THR A 128 1.68 -45.02 12.73
#